data_2299cd4ab454adb038b1c5952a9054f5
#
_entry.id   2299cd4ab454adb038b1c5952a9054f5
#
_cell.length_a   1.000
_cell.length_b   1.000
_cell.length_c   1.000
_cell.angle_alpha   90.00
_cell.angle_beta   90.00
_cell.angle_gamma   90.00
#
_symmetry.space_group_name_H-M   'P 1'
#
loop_
_entity.id
_entity.type
_entity.pdbx_description
1 polymer ?
#
loop_
_entity_poly.entity_id
_entity_poly.type
_entity_poly.pdbx_seq_one_letter_code
_entity_poly.pdbx_strand_id
1 'polypeptide(L)'
;MSALSFLNFLISGVSLGSIYAIIALGYTMVYGIAKMLNFAHGDVIMVGAYICFFACTKFNLPPIVGVILAMIVCTVLGMTIEKLAYKPLRAATSLAVLITAIGVSYFLQNAALLLWGSSPVVFPNFFKSAGGETGIALFGGELRVSYVALVTIAVCVVIMVALSLFIGKTKMGKAMRACS
;
A
#
# COMPACT_ATOMS: atom_id res chain seq x y z
N MET A 1 -2.69 5.49 -33.36
CA MET A 1 -1.91 5.55 -32.10
C MET A 1 -0.45 5.41 -32.50
N SER A 2 0.41 6.36 -32.13
CA SER A 2 1.83 6.23 -32.40
C SER A 2 2.43 5.14 -31.48
N ALA A 3 3.48 4.46 -31.93
CA ALA A 3 4.19 3.47 -31.11
C ALA A 3 4.66 4.05 -29.77
N LEU A 4 4.98 5.33 -29.74
CA LEU A 4 5.39 6.07 -28.56
C LEU A 4 4.24 6.25 -27.55
N SER A 5 3.00 6.51 -28.01
CA SER A 5 1.82 6.55 -27.15
C SER A 5 1.55 5.20 -26.50
N PHE A 6 1.70 4.10 -27.27
CA PHE A 6 1.55 2.76 -26.72
C PHE A 6 2.60 2.48 -25.63
N LEU A 7 3.86 2.85 -25.83
CA LEU A 7 4.92 2.72 -24.83
C LEU A 7 4.62 3.52 -23.55
N ASN A 8 4.11 4.74 -23.67
CA ASN A 8 3.69 5.54 -22.51
C ASN A 8 2.60 4.86 -21.68
N PHE A 9 1.58 4.31 -22.36
CA PHE A 9 0.52 3.57 -21.67
C PHE A 9 1.04 2.29 -21.03
N LEU A 10 1.98 1.59 -21.66
CA LEU A 10 2.59 0.37 -21.13
C LEU A 10 3.39 0.67 -19.85
N ILE A 11 4.22 1.72 -19.84
CA ILE A 11 4.99 2.13 -18.66
C ILE A 11 4.06 2.54 -17.52
N SER A 12 3.02 3.32 -17.83
CA SER A 12 2.02 3.71 -16.83
C SER A 12 1.27 2.51 -16.28
N GLY A 13 0.91 1.56 -17.14
CA GLY A 13 0.27 0.30 -16.75
C GLY A 13 1.15 -0.57 -15.85
N VAL A 14 2.44 -0.71 -16.17
CA VAL A 14 3.40 -1.44 -15.34
C VAL A 14 3.59 -0.76 -13.98
N SER A 15 3.65 0.57 -13.95
CA SER A 15 3.74 1.32 -12.68
C SER A 15 2.52 1.09 -11.80
N LEU A 16 1.33 1.19 -12.36
CA LEU A 16 0.08 0.92 -11.63
C LEU A 16 -0.01 -0.55 -11.20
N GLY A 17 0.34 -1.47 -12.08
CA GLY A 17 0.40 -2.90 -11.79
C GLY A 17 1.37 -3.24 -10.66
N SER A 18 2.49 -2.51 -10.55
CA SER A 18 3.46 -2.67 -9.47
C SER A 18 2.87 -2.32 -8.09
N ILE A 19 2.05 -1.27 -8.02
CA ILE A 19 1.34 -0.91 -6.79
C ILE A 19 0.36 -2.02 -6.40
N TYR A 20 -0.45 -2.50 -7.34
CA TYR A 20 -1.36 -3.61 -7.06
C TYR A 20 -0.64 -4.90 -6.65
N ALA A 21 0.53 -5.17 -7.23
CA ALA A 21 1.35 -6.32 -6.87
C ALA A 21 1.81 -6.27 -5.41
N ILE A 22 2.24 -5.10 -4.90
CA ILE A 22 2.63 -4.94 -3.48
C ILE A 22 1.41 -5.14 -2.57
N ILE A 23 0.26 -4.55 -2.93
CA ILE A 23 -0.99 -4.70 -2.16
C ILE A 23 -1.40 -6.18 -2.11
N ALA A 24 -1.38 -6.86 -3.24
CA ALA A 24 -1.72 -8.28 -3.34
C ALA A 24 -0.76 -9.17 -2.54
N LEU A 25 0.54 -8.86 -2.56
CA LEU A 25 1.55 -9.55 -1.74
C LEU A 25 1.25 -9.41 -0.25
N GLY A 26 0.99 -8.18 0.22
CA GLY A 26 0.63 -7.95 1.62
C GLY A 26 -0.63 -8.71 2.02
N TYR A 27 -1.64 -8.69 1.16
CA TYR A 27 -2.90 -9.41 1.37
C TYR A 27 -2.72 -10.93 1.44
N THR A 28 -1.98 -11.50 0.48
CA THR A 28 -1.72 -12.94 0.43
C THR A 28 -0.90 -13.44 1.61
N MET A 29 0.04 -12.63 2.13
CA MET A 29 0.77 -12.96 3.34
C MET A 29 -0.13 -13.05 4.56
N VAL A 30 -1.00 -12.06 4.76
CA VAL A 30 -1.96 -12.08 5.87
C VAL A 30 -2.91 -13.25 5.75
N TYR A 31 -3.45 -13.51 4.56
CA TYR A 31 -4.31 -14.66 4.30
C TYR A 31 -3.60 -15.99 4.54
N GLY A 32 -2.34 -16.12 4.11
CA GLY A 32 -1.54 -17.33 4.31
C GLY A 32 -1.39 -17.71 5.79
N ILE A 33 -1.28 -16.72 6.68
CA ILE A 33 -1.10 -16.94 8.12
C ILE A 33 -2.45 -17.09 8.84
N ALA A 34 -3.36 -16.14 8.61
CA ALA A 34 -4.61 -16.04 9.35
C ALA A 34 -5.70 -16.96 8.81
N LYS A 35 -5.59 -17.43 7.56
CA LYS A 35 -6.63 -18.20 6.82
C LYS A 35 -7.99 -17.50 6.77
N MET A 36 -7.99 -16.18 6.92
CA MET A 36 -9.18 -15.33 6.93
C MET A 36 -9.03 -14.20 5.92
N LEU A 37 -10.11 -13.92 5.19
CA LEU A 37 -10.16 -12.79 4.25
C LEU A 37 -10.31 -11.48 5.03
N ASN A 38 -9.31 -10.61 4.93
CA ASN A 38 -9.34 -9.31 5.59
C ASN A 38 -9.74 -8.21 4.61
N PHE A 39 -11.03 -7.90 4.51
CA PHE A 39 -11.53 -6.83 3.64
C PHE A 39 -11.09 -5.42 4.09
N ALA A 40 -10.75 -5.24 5.37
CA ALA A 40 -10.24 -3.98 5.88
C ALA A 40 -8.79 -3.67 5.47
N HIS A 41 -8.11 -4.57 4.73
CA HIS A 41 -6.70 -4.38 4.34
C HIS A 41 -6.49 -3.11 3.50
N GLY A 42 -7.39 -2.87 2.53
CA GLY A 42 -7.35 -1.65 1.72
C GLY A 42 -7.57 -0.37 2.53
N ASP A 43 -8.44 -0.44 3.54
CA ASP A 43 -8.74 0.71 4.40
C ASP A 43 -7.59 1.04 5.34
N VAL A 44 -6.83 0.03 5.80
CA VAL A 44 -5.58 0.25 6.55
C VAL A 44 -4.54 0.95 5.67
N ILE A 45 -4.42 0.58 4.39
CA ILE A 45 -3.54 1.27 3.43
C ILE A 45 -4.01 2.73 3.24
N MET A 46 -5.30 2.96 3.11
CA MET A 46 -5.89 4.30 3.02
C MET A 46 -5.50 5.15 4.24
N VAL A 47 -5.65 4.64 5.45
CA VAL A 47 -5.23 5.35 6.68
C VAL A 47 -3.74 5.67 6.64
N GLY A 48 -2.90 4.73 6.24
CA GLY A 48 -1.46 4.96 6.06
C GLY A 48 -1.14 6.08 5.09
N ALA A 49 -1.85 6.13 3.96
CA ALA A 49 -1.70 7.20 2.97
C ALA A 49 -2.07 8.57 3.54
N TYR A 50 -3.18 8.68 4.29
CA TYR A 50 -3.56 9.92 4.96
C TYR A 50 -2.54 10.36 6.01
N ILE A 51 -2.04 9.45 6.84
CA ILE A 51 -1.01 9.77 7.85
C ILE A 51 0.27 10.29 7.17
N CYS A 52 0.72 9.62 6.11
CA CYS A 52 1.88 10.08 5.34
C CYS A 52 1.63 11.46 4.71
N PHE A 53 0.46 11.67 4.12
CA PHE A 53 0.05 12.95 3.54
C PHE A 53 0.09 14.07 4.58
N PHE A 54 -0.52 13.91 5.74
CA PHE A 54 -0.53 14.92 6.80
C PHE A 54 0.85 15.16 7.40
N ALA A 55 1.67 14.11 7.56
CA ALA A 55 3.04 14.24 8.01
C ALA A 55 3.86 15.14 7.08
N CYS A 56 3.69 14.96 5.76
CA CYS A 56 4.43 15.73 4.76
C CYS A 56 3.86 17.14 4.54
N THR A 57 2.52 17.32 4.60
CA THR A 57 1.89 18.61 4.26
C THR A 57 1.68 19.53 5.45
N LYS A 58 1.23 19.01 6.62
CA LYS A 58 1.00 19.84 7.81
C LYS A 58 2.23 19.99 8.68
N PHE A 59 3.00 18.92 8.83
CA PHE A 59 4.19 18.95 9.69
C PHE A 59 5.49 19.22 8.92
N ASN A 60 5.43 19.37 7.58
CA ASN A 60 6.59 19.57 6.72
C ASN A 60 7.73 18.56 6.97
N LEU A 61 7.38 17.33 7.35
CA LEU A 61 8.35 16.29 7.61
C LEU A 61 8.86 15.70 6.28
N PRO A 62 10.12 15.24 6.23
CA PRO A 62 10.63 14.57 5.05
C PRO A 62 9.80 13.30 4.75
N PRO A 63 9.59 12.95 3.48
CA PRO A 63 8.73 11.81 3.07
C PRO A 63 9.08 10.49 3.75
N ILE A 64 10.37 10.26 4.02
CA ILE A 64 10.86 9.05 4.70
C ILE A 64 10.28 8.95 6.12
N VAL A 65 10.27 10.06 6.85
CA VAL A 65 9.69 10.11 8.21
C VAL A 65 8.17 9.92 8.16
N GLY A 66 7.50 10.49 7.15
CA GLY A 66 6.08 10.28 6.89
C GLY A 66 5.73 8.81 6.67
N VAL A 67 6.53 8.09 5.88
CA VAL A 67 6.36 6.66 5.63
C VAL A 67 6.58 5.84 6.92
N ILE A 68 7.62 6.14 7.70
CA ILE A 68 7.89 5.44 8.97
C ILE A 68 6.72 5.64 9.94
N LEU A 69 6.23 6.87 10.07
CA LEU A 69 5.08 7.18 10.91
C LEU A 69 3.82 6.43 10.46
N ALA A 70 3.56 6.41 9.15
CA ALA A 70 2.46 5.64 8.58
C ALA A 70 2.58 4.14 8.91
N MET A 71 3.78 3.56 8.79
CA MET A 71 4.03 2.16 9.15
C MET A 71 3.72 1.87 10.62
N ILE A 72 4.15 2.74 11.53
CA ILE A 72 3.88 2.59 12.97
C ILE A 72 2.37 2.64 13.23
N VAL A 73 1.68 3.66 12.70
CA VAL A 73 0.23 3.83 12.90
C VAL A 73 -0.55 2.66 12.31
N CYS A 74 -0.23 2.23 11.08
CA CYS A 74 -0.86 1.07 10.45
C CYS A 74 -0.62 -0.23 11.24
N THR A 75 0.57 -0.40 11.82
CA THR A 75 0.88 -1.57 12.67
C THR A 75 0.01 -1.56 13.94
N VAL A 76 -0.07 -0.44 14.63
CA VAL A 76 -0.92 -0.29 15.83
C VAL A 76 -2.39 -0.50 15.48
N LEU A 77 -2.86 0.09 14.38
CA LEU A 77 -4.23 -0.07 13.89
C LEU A 77 -4.53 -1.53 13.56
N GLY A 78 -3.65 -2.21 12.83
CA GLY A 78 -3.79 -3.62 12.48
C GLY A 78 -3.85 -4.53 13.72
N MET A 79 -2.97 -4.30 14.70
CA MET A 79 -3.00 -5.03 15.99
C MET A 79 -4.30 -4.77 16.76
N THR A 80 -4.82 -3.55 16.72
CA THR A 80 -6.07 -3.18 17.37
C THR A 80 -7.25 -3.89 16.72
N ILE A 81 -7.34 -3.87 15.39
CA ILE A 81 -8.37 -4.57 14.63
C ILE A 81 -8.32 -6.08 14.90
N GLU A 82 -7.11 -6.67 14.86
CA GLU A 82 -6.95 -8.10 15.17
C GLU A 82 -7.45 -8.43 16.57
N LYS A 83 -7.04 -7.66 17.57
CA LYS A 83 -7.39 -7.91 18.97
C LYS A 83 -8.87 -7.70 19.28
N LEU A 84 -9.49 -6.67 18.71
CA LEU A 84 -10.89 -6.30 19.01
C LEU A 84 -11.89 -7.01 18.10
N ALA A 85 -11.59 -7.14 16.81
CA ALA A 85 -12.54 -7.66 15.84
C ALA A 85 -12.33 -9.14 15.53
N TYR A 86 -11.08 -9.58 15.26
CA TYR A 86 -10.86 -10.94 14.76
C TYR A 86 -10.56 -11.96 15.86
N LYS A 87 -9.83 -11.59 16.91
CA LYS A 87 -9.48 -12.52 17.99
C LYS A 87 -10.70 -13.16 18.68
N PRO A 88 -11.78 -12.42 19.00
CA PRO A 88 -12.98 -13.03 19.60
C PRO A 88 -13.70 -14.02 18.68
N LEU A 89 -13.49 -13.89 17.35
CA LEU A 89 -14.20 -14.67 16.33
C LEU A 89 -13.39 -15.86 15.81
N ARG A 90 -12.24 -16.17 16.40
CA ARG A 90 -11.40 -17.31 15.96
C ARG A 90 -12.09 -18.68 16.05
N ALA A 91 -13.06 -18.82 16.97
CA ALA A 91 -13.87 -20.04 17.13
C ALA A 91 -15.22 -19.96 16.40
N ALA A 92 -15.52 -18.83 15.74
CA ALA A 92 -16.77 -18.63 15.03
C ALA A 92 -16.71 -19.20 13.61
N THR A 93 -17.85 -19.21 12.93
CA THR A 93 -17.94 -19.63 11.53
C THR A 93 -17.19 -18.66 10.61
N SER A 94 -16.65 -19.17 9.50
CA SER A 94 -15.95 -18.36 8.49
C SER A 94 -16.82 -17.20 7.98
N LEU A 95 -18.14 -17.38 7.92
CA LEU A 95 -19.09 -16.36 7.52
C LEU A 95 -19.16 -15.20 8.53
N ALA A 96 -19.13 -15.48 9.84
CA ALA A 96 -19.13 -14.44 10.87
C ALA A 96 -17.89 -13.56 10.80
N VAL A 97 -16.72 -14.18 10.55
CA VAL A 97 -15.45 -13.46 10.36
C VAL A 97 -15.50 -12.56 9.13
N LEU A 98 -16.07 -13.05 8.03
CA LEU A 98 -16.24 -12.31 6.78
C LEU A 98 -17.13 -11.07 6.96
N ILE A 99 -18.28 -11.24 7.61
CA ILE A 99 -19.21 -10.12 7.91
C ILE A 99 -18.53 -9.09 8.80
N THR A 100 -17.78 -9.53 9.81
CA THR A 100 -17.02 -8.63 10.68
C THR A 100 -15.94 -7.87 9.93
N ALA A 101 -15.22 -8.52 9.00
CA ALA A 101 -14.22 -7.86 8.17
C ALA A 101 -14.83 -6.75 7.30
N ILE A 102 -16.02 -6.98 6.73
CA ILE A 102 -16.79 -5.98 6.00
C ILE A 102 -17.24 -4.84 6.94
N GLY A 103 -17.71 -5.16 8.13
CA GLY A 103 -18.10 -4.16 9.13
C GLY A 103 -16.94 -3.27 9.56
N VAL A 104 -15.75 -3.84 9.79
CA VAL A 104 -14.52 -3.08 10.08
C VAL A 104 -14.14 -2.18 8.91
N SER A 105 -14.23 -2.67 7.68
CA SER A 105 -13.97 -1.88 6.48
C SER A 105 -14.88 -0.66 6.41
N TYR A 106 -16.20 -0.83 6.52
CA TYR A 106 -17.15 0.27 6.54
C TYR A 106 -16.92 1.23 7.71
N PHE A 107 -16.56 0.72 8.88
CA PHE A 107 -16.23 1.56 10.02
C PHE A 107 -15.03 2.46 9.73
N LEU A 108 -13.94 1.91 9.18
CA LEU A 108 -12.75 2.69 8.83
C LEU A 108 -13.03 3.73 7.74
N GLN A 109 -13.80 3.38 6.71
CA GLN A 109 -14.19 4.30 5.64
C GLN A 109 -15.00 5.49 6.20
N ASN A 110 -16.01 5.23 7.01
CA ASN A 110 -16.82 6.29 7.62
C ASN A 110 -16.02 7.11 8.63
N ALA A 111 -15.15 6.49 9.42
CA ALA A 111 -14.25 7.20 10.31
C ALA A 111 -13.30 8.12 9.55
N ALA A 112 -12.73 7.65 8.43
CA ALA A 112 -11.89 8.47 7.56
C ALA A 112 -12.68 9.67 6.97
N LEU A 113 -13.91 9.43 6.53
CA LEU A 113 -14.78 10.48 6.00
C LEU A 113 -15.08 11.57 7.05
N LEU A 114 -15.34 11.16 8.29
CA LEU A 114 -15.59 12.09 9.40
C LEU A 114 -14.35 12.86 9.83
N LEU A 115 -13.19 12.22 9.85
CA LEU A 115 -11.93 12.82 10.30
C LEU A 115 -11.29 13.73 9.25
N TRP A 116 -11.32 13.33 7.99
CA TRP A 116 -10.60 13.99 6.89
C TRP A 116 -11.50 14.61 5.83
N GLY A 117 -12.80 14.31 5.86
CA GLY A 117 -13.79 14.82 4.91
C GLY A 117 -13.82 14.02 3.60
N SER A 118 -14.72 14.44 2.69
CA SER A 118 -14.95 13.79 1.40
C SER A 118 -14.17 14.42 0.24
N SER A 119 -13.44 15.50 0.49
CA SER A 119 -12.70 16.20 -0.57
C SER A 119 -11.46 15.42 -1.00
N PRO A 120 -11.23 15.23 -2.30
CA PRO A 120 -10.03 14.56 -2.78
C PRO A 120 -8.77 15.35 -2.43
N VAL A 121 -7.77 14.68 -1.89
CA VAL A 121 -6.48 15.26 -1.53
C VAL A 121 -5.43 14.88 -2.56
N VAL A 122 -4.67 15.85 -3.03
CA VAL A 122 -3.58 15.62 -3.98
C VAL A 122 -2.26 15.54 -3.22
N PHE A 123 -1.55 14.44 -3.41
CA PHE A 123 -0.25 14.23 -2.77
C PHE A 123 0.79 15.16 -3.41
N PRO A 124 1.61 15.89 -2.63
CA PRO A 124 2.62 16.79 -3.18
C PRO A 124 3.70 16.01 -3.93
N ASN A 125 4.13 16.55 -5.07
CA ASN A 125 5.23 15.97 -5.85
C ASN A 125 6.57 16.23 -5.16
N PHE A 126 7.14 15.23 -4.52
CA PHE A 126 8.46 15.31 -3.87
C PHE A 126 9.63 15.08 -4.86
N PHE A 127 9.35 14.51 -6.02
CA PHE A 127 10.35 14.19 -7.05
C PHE A 127 10.41 15.28 -8.14
N LYS A 128 10.50 16.54 -7.74
CA LYS A 128 10.83 17.61 -8.68
C LYS A 128 12.34 17.61 -8.88
N SER A 129 12.80 17.36 -10.09
CA SER A 129 14.19 17.63 -10.47
C SER A 129 14.49 19.13 -10.38
N ALA A 130 15.75 19.51 -10.22
CA ALA A 130 16.20 20.91 -10.14
C ALA A 130 15.78 21.79 -11.34
N GLY A 131 15.32 21.18 -12.44
CA GLY A 131 14.75 21.84 -13.62
C GLY A 131 13.22 21.89 -13.68
N GLY A 132 12.50 21.51 -12.62
CA GLY A 132 11.03 21.50 -12.62
C GLY A 132 10.38 20.35 -13.41
N GLU A 133 11.16 19.50 -14.04
CA GLU A 133 10.68 18.37 -14.81
C GLU A 133 10.34 17.17 -13.90
N THR A 134 9.17 16.60 -14.10
CA THR A 134 8.66 15.47 -13.32
C THR A 134 9.01 14.09 -13.90
N GLY A 135 9.88 14.03 -14.91
CA GLY A 135 10.23 12.79 -15.60
C GLY A 135 11.39 12.92 -16.57
N ILE A 136 11.86 11.78 -17.06
CA ILE A 136 12.89 11.68 -18.10
C ILE A 136 12.20 11.78 -19.46
N ALA A 137 12.60 12.76 -20.27
CA ALA A 137 12.17 12.86 -21.65
C ALA A 137 13.10 12.01 -22.52
N LEU A 138 12.58 10.93 -23.12
CA LEU A 138 13.28 10.13 -24.10
C LEU A 138 12.76 10.46 -25.51
N PHE A 139 13.57 10.19 -26.54
CA PHE A 139 13.20 10.40 -27.96
C PHE A 139 12.71 11.83 -28.27
N GLY A 140 13.48 12.86 -27.86
CA GLY A 140 13.16 14.25 -28.18
C GLY A 140 11.94 14.85 -27.45
N GLY A 141 11.48 14.22 -26.37
CA GLY A 141 10.38 14.73 -25.54
C GLY A 141 9.02 14.06 -25.80
N GLU A 142 8.93 13.17 -26.77
CA GLU A 142 7.68 12.45 -27.09
C GLU A 142 7.35 11.34 -26.09
N LEU A 143 8.37 10.76 -25.44
CA LEU A 143 8.21 9.76 -24.38
C LEU A 143 8.59 10.37 -23.03
N ARG A 144 7.63 10.59 -22.15
CA ARG A 144 7.85 11.12 -20.79
C ARG A 144 7.63 10.04 -19.75
N VAL A 145 8.71 9.56 -19.15
CA VAL A 145 8.65 8.59 -18.06
C VAL A 145 8.77 9.33 -16.73
N SER A 146 7.70 9.32 -15.92
CA SER A 146 7.70 9.95 -14.60
C SER A 146 8.74 9.30 -13.67
N TYR A 147 9.50 10.11 -12.93
CA TYR A 147 10.39 9.61 -11.87
C TYR A 147 9.64 8.79 -10.83
N VAL A 148 8.39 9.18 -10.53
CA VAL A 148 7.54 8.43 -9.60
C VAL A 148 7.30 7.02 -10.11
N ALA A 149 7.02 6.83 -11.40
CA ALA A 149 6.80 5.50 -11.97
C ALA A 149 8.05 4.62 -11.84
N LEU A 150 9.23 5.16 -12.16
CA LEU A 150 10.49 4.42 -12.04
C LEU A 150 10.80 4.02 -10.60
N VAL A 151 10.64 4.96 -9.66
CA VAL A 151 10.86 4.71 -8.24
C VAL A 151 9.85 3.67 -7.72
N THR A 152 8.58 3.78 -8.10
CA THR A 152 7.54 2.81 -7.69
C THR A 152 7.88 1.41 -8.16
N ILE A 153 8.27 1.22 -9.43
CA ILE A 153 8.66 -0.08 -9.98
C ILE A 153 9.89 -0.63 -9.26
N ALA A 154 10.92 0.21 -9.06
CA ALA A 154 12.15 -0.19 -8.38
C ALA A 154 11.88 -0.62 -6.93
N VAL A 155 11.13 0.17 -6.18
CA VAL A 155 10.74 -0.14 -4.80
C VAL A 155 9.89 -1.41 -4.73
N CYS A 156 8.97 -1.60 -5.68
CA CYS A 156 8.17 -2.82 -5.79
C CYS A 156 9.04 -4.06 -5.95
N VAL A 157 9.99 -4.05 -6.86
CA VAL A 157 10.91 -5.17 -7.11
C VAL A 157 11.75 -5.45 -5.86
N VAL A 158 12.29 -4.41 -5.22
CA VAL A 158 13.08 -4.55 -3.98
C VAL A 158 12.24 -5.18 -2.87
N ILE A 159 11.02 -4.71 -2.64
CA ILE A 159 10.13 -5.25 -1.62
C ILE A 159 9.77 -6.70 -1.94
N MET A 160 9.44 -7.02 -3.20
CA MET A 160 9.12 -8.39 -3.63
C MET A 160 10.28 -9.35 -3.36
N VAL A 161 11.50 -8.96 -3.74
CA VAL A 161 12.71 -9.78 -3.53
C VAL A 161 13.00 -9.93 -2.04
N ALA A 162 12.97 -8.83 -1.29
CA ALA A 162 13.20 -8.84 0.16
C ALA A 162 12.20 -9.74 0.89
N LEU A 163 10.92 -9.63 0.54
CA LEU A 163 9.84 -10.41 1.13
C LEU A 163 9.96 -11.90 0.79
N SER A 164 10.26 -12.22 -0.47
CA SER A 164 10.49 -13.58 -0.94
C SER A 164 11.67 -14.23 -0.22
N LEU A 165 12.78 -13.50 -0.05
CA LEU A 165 13.94 -13.96 0.71
C LEU A 165 13.63 -14.12 2.20
N PHE A 166 12.88 -13.19 2.77
CA PHE A 166 12.46 -13.24 4.17
C PHE A 166 11.64 -14.51 4.44
N ILE A 167 10.60 -14.76 3.66
CA ILE A 167 9.74 -15.95 3.79
C ILE A 167 10.52 -17.23 3.48
N GLY A 168 11.43 -17.18 2.48
CA GLY A 168 12.20 -18.36 2.05
C GLY A 168 13.29 -18.77 3.03
N LYS A 169 14.03 -17.82 3.57
CA LYS A 169 15.28 -18.07 4.30
C LYS A 169 15.20 -17.88 5.81
N THR A 170 14.20 -17.15 6.34
CA THR A 170 14.13 -16.89 7.79
C THR A 170 13.36 -17.97 8.56
N LYS A 171 13.68 -18.10 9.87
CA LYS A 171 12.95 -19.00 10.79
C LYS A 171 11.47 -18.60 10.89
N MET A 172 11.19 -17.29 10.89
CA MET A 172 9.82 -16.75 10.91
C MET A 172 9.04 -17.13 9.64
N GLY A 173 9.66 -17.03 8.46
CA GLY A 173 9.03 -17.43 7.21
C GLY A 173 8.78 -18.94 7.13
N LYS A 174 9.67 -19.77 7.71
CA LYS A 174 9.44 -21.21 7.84
C LYS A 174 8.27 -21.52 8.78
N ALA A 175 8.17 -20.81 9.92
CA ALA A 175 7.04 -20.92 10.83
C ALA A 175 5.72 -20.51 10.18
N MET A 176 5.71 -19.41 9.42
CA MET A 176 4.55 -18.95 8.64
C MET A 176 4.07 -20.04 7.67
N ARG A 177 4.99 -20.68 6.96
CA ARG A 177 4.65 -21.79 6.05
C ARG A 177 4.19 -23.05 6.76
N ALA A 178 4.65 -23.31 7.98
CA ALA A 178 4.19 -24.45 8.77
C ALA A 178 2.76 -24.24 9.31
N CYS A 179 2.32 -22.99 9.50
CA CYS A 179 0.96 -22.64 9.91
C CYS A 179 -0.01 -22.47 8.72
N SER A 180 0.51 -22.37 7.50
CA SER A 180 -0.25 -22.27 6.25
C SER A 180 -0.62 -23.65 5.73
#